data_7c7dc6891498cbc03d596ece4f390406
#
_entry.id   7c7dc6891498cbc03d596ece4f390406
#
_cell.length_a   1.000
_cell.length_b   1.000
_cell.length_c   1.000
_cell.angle_alpha   90.00
_cell.angle_beta   90.00
_cell.angle_gamma   90.00
#
_symmetry.space_group_name_H-M   'P 1'
#
loop_
_entity.id
_entity.type
_entity.pdbx_description
1 polymer ?
#
loop_
_entity_poly.entity_id
_entity_poly.type
_entity_poly.pdbx_seq_one_letter_code
_entity_poly.pdbx_strand_id
1 'polypeptide(L)'
;MKVCVIIPTHLEKLDGNNLKSFFQTLKVFKNRDIKVVIPDNINDDFFKQYDVEIIKVNHEWMSSYAMYNEMSCKREFYELFTDYDYILKCETDAWVFEDRLDYFMGLGYDWYGAPWPHHGNAVGNSGLSLRKVSKMLELTAKYQYRRSDSFLGNEDTWFCLTHRNELNACPLEVAVNFSLECRIPIYKPMVNDIPMGFHGKESFIYWDSDGSKFRNI
;
A
#
# COMPACT_ATOMS: atom_id res chain seq x y z
N MET A 1 -15.59 -4.57 -10.12
CA MET A 1 -15.05 -4.70 -8.75
C MET A 1 -14.91 -3.31 -8.16
N LYS A 2 -15.19 -3.15 -6.87
CA LYS A 2 -15.11 -1.87 -6.16
C LYS A 2 -13.80 -1.78 -5.38
N VAL A 3 -13.09 -0.68 -5.46
CA VAL A 3 -11.82 -0.45 -4.76
C VAL A 3 -11.84 0.88 -4.01
N CYS A 4 -11.24 0.89 -2.81
CA CYS A 4 -10.98 2.09 -2.04
C CYS A 4 -9.47 2.34 -1.97
N VAL A 5 -9.05 3.57 -2.21
CA VAL A 5 -7.67 4.02 -1.94
C VAL A 5 -7.60 4.48 -0.50
N ILE A 6 -6.73 3.87 0.31
CA ILE A 6 -6.52 4.27 1.69
C ILE A 6 -5.15 4.91 1.87
N ILE A 7 -5.12 6.06 2.54
CA ILE A 7 -3.90 6.81 2.84
C ILE A 7 -3.74 6.84 4.37
N PRO A 8 -3.00 5.88 4.96
CA PRO A 8 -2.76 5.88 6.39
C PRO A 8 -1.68 6.91 6.77
N THR A 9 -1.94 7.69 7.81
CA THR A 9 -0.95 8.62 8.37
C THR A 9 -1.24 8.93 9.83
N HIS A 10 -0.19 9.09 10.63
CA HIS A 10 -0.27 9.55 12.02
C HIS A 10 -0.04 11.06 12.17
N LEU A 11 0.14 11.76 11.06
CA LEU A 11 0.45 13.19 11.03
C LEU A 11 -0.83 14.02 10.93
N GLU A 12 -0.96 15.10 11.69
CA GLU A 12 -2.07 16.06 11.59
C GLU A 12 -2.06 16.86 10.28
N LYS A 13 -0.88 17.03 9.71
CA LYS A 13 -0.66 17.69 8.42
C LYS A 13 0.55 17.08 7.72
N LEU A 14 0.54 17.13 6.41
CA LEU A 14 1.63 16.61 5.58
C LEU A 14 2.49 17.76 5.06
N ASP A 15 3.78 17.49 4.88
CA ASP A 15 4.74 18.42 4.28
C ASP A 15 5.71 17.68 3.33
N GLY A 16 6.58 18.44 2.67
CA GLY A 16 7.66 17.90 1.85
C GLY A 16 7.20 16.84 0.83
N ASN A 17 7.84 15.68 0.83
CA ASN A 17 7.51 14.58 -0.07
C ASN A 17 6.20 13.89 0.30
N ASN A 18 5.83 13.84 1.59
CA ASN A 18 4.54 13.29 2.02
C ASN A 18 3.37 14.09 1.42
N LEU A 19 3.47 15.42 1.42
CA LEU A 19 2.46 16.30 0.81
C LEU A 19 2.41 16.14 -0.72
N LYS A 20 3.57 16.01 -1.37
CA LYS A 20 3.62 15.75 -2.82
C LYS A 20 2.97 14.43 -3.19
N SER A 21 3.28 13.36 -2.44
CA SER A 21 2.67 12.04 -2.60
C SER A 21 1.15 12.10 -2.45
N PHE A 22 0.68 12.76 -1.39
CA PHE A 22 -0.74 12.93 -1.13
C PHE A 22 -1.47 13.60 -2.30
N PHE A 23 -0.96 14.75 -2.79
CA PHE A 23 -1.58 15.44 -3.93
C PHE A 23 -1.52 14.61 -5.21
N GLN A 24 -0.43 13.89 -5.44
CA GLN A 24 -0.33 13.00 -6.60
C GLN A 24 -1.35 11.85 -6.50
N THR A 25 -1.54 11.27 -5.32
CA THR A 25 -2.55 10.23 -5.07
C THR A 25 -3.95 10.75 -5.33
N LEU A 26 -4.31 11.94 -4.80
CA LEU A 26 -5.61 12.58 -5.06
C LEU A 26 -5.82 12.85 -6.57
N LYS A 27 -4.79 13.31 -7.26
CA LYS A 27 -4.86 13.61 -8.70
C LYS A 27 -5.09 12.35 -9.53
N VAL A 28 -4.34 11.28 -9.25
CA VAL A 28 -4.40 10.03 -10.03
C VAL A 28 -5.71 9.29 -9.78
N PHE A 29 -6.15 9.23 -8.53
CA PHE A 29 -7.34 8.48 -8.13
C PHE A 29 -8.59 9.35 -7.93
N LYS A 30 -8.67 10.50 -8.58
CA LYS A 30 -9.79 11.47 -8.46
C LYS A 30 -11.18 10.90 -8.73
N ASN A 31 -11.27 9.75 -9.41
CA ASN A 31 -12.52 9.04 -9.73
C ASN A 31 -12.74 7.79 -8.84
N ARG A 32 -11.96 7.63 -7.78
CA ARG A 32 -12.06 6.53 -6.81
C ARG A 32 -12.47 7.05 -5.44
N ASP A 33 -13.02 6.17 -4.63
CA ASP A 33 -13.23 6.46 -3.21
C ASP A 33 -11.86 6.55 -2.53
N ILE A 34 -11.53 7.71 -1.95
CA ILE A 34 -10.26 7.93 -1.23
C ILE A 34 -10.57 8.16 0.25
N LYS A 35 -9.91 7.40 1.12
CA LYS A 35 -10.06 7.48 2.57
C LYS A 35 -8.71 7.74 3.23
N VAL A 36 -8.64 8.78 4.06
CA VAL A 36 -7.47 9.04 4.91
C VAL A 36 -7.72 8.37 6.26
N VAL A 37 -6.81 7.46 6.65
CA VAL A 37 -6.90 6.74 7.91
C VAL A 37 -5.96 7.38 8.92
N ILE A 38 -6.51 7.93 10.00
CA ILE A 38 -5.76 8.69 11.02
C ILE A 38 -6.10 8.23 12.44
N PRO A 39 -5.21 8.46 13.41
CA PRO A 39 -5.52 8.28 14.83
C PRO A 39 -6.70 9.17 15.27
N ASP A 40 -7.54 8.68 16.19
CA ASP A 40 -8.71 9.39 16.70
C ASP A 40 -8.37 10.61 17.57
N ASN A 41 -7.13 10.72 18.04
CA ASN A 41 -6.62 11.79 18.92
C ASN A 41 -5.91 12.93 18.21
N ILE A 42 -5.83 12.93 16.87
CA ILE A 42 -5.21 14.04 16.11
C ILE A 42 -6.26 14.93 15.46
N ASN A 43 -5.87 16.19 15.18
CA ASN A 43 -6.69 17.14 14.43
C ASN A 43 -6.74 16.74 12.94
N ASP A 44 -7.94 16.75 12.35
CA ASP A 44 -8.20 16.34 10.97
C ASP A 44 -8.51 17.54 10.02
N ASP A 45 -8.41 18.78 10.49
CA ASP A 45 -8.78 19.97 9.72
C ASP A 45 -7.95 20.13 8.43
N PHE A 46 -6.71 19.63 8.42
CA PHE A 46 -5.91 19.60 7.20
C PHE A 46 -6.56 18.73 6.12
N PHE A 47 -7.05 17.54 6.46
CA PHE A 47 -7.61 16.60 5.50
C PHE A 47 -9.02 16.95 5.06
N LYS A 48 -9.81 17.63 5.92
CA LYS A 48 -11.16 18.11 5.59
C LYS A 48 -11.22 19.13 4.45
N GLN A 49 -10.08 19.73 4.07
CA GLN A 49 -9.99 20.67 2.96
C GLN A 49 -10.03 19.98 1.58
N TYR A 50 -9.94 18.64 1.54
CA TYR A 50 -9.87 17.86 0.32
C TYR A 50 -11.09 16.95 0.20
N ASP A 51 -11.37 16.51 -1.02
CA ASP A 51 -12.45 15.55 -1.30
C ASP A 51 -11.98 14.10 -0.94
N VAL A 52 -11.96 13.83 0.35
CA VAL A 52 -11.58 12.54 0.96
C VAL A 52 -12.48 12.23 2.15
N GLU A 53 -12.75 10.96 2.35
CA GLU A 53 -13.37 10.50 3.59
C GLU A 53 -12.30 10.29 4.67
N ILE A 54 -12.60 10.67 5.91
CA ILE A 54 -11.67 10.51 7.05
C ILE A 54 -12.16 9.36 7.92
N ILE A 55 -11.31 8.34 8.07
CA ILE A 55 -11.51 7.24 9.00
C ILE A 55 -10.63 7.46 10.22
N LYS A 56 -11.24 7.61 11.40
CA LYS A 56 -10.53 7.67 12.67
C LYS A 56 -10.44 6.28 13.28
N VAL A 57 -9.21 5.85 13.58
CA VAL A 57 -8.91 4.58 14.25
C VAL A 57 -8.36 4.84 15.64
N ASN A 58 -8.43 3.85 16.54
CA ASN A 58 -7.83 3.96 17.86
C ASN A 58 -6.37 4.43 17.74
N HIS A 59 -6.02 5.49 18.44
CA HIS A 59 -4.69 6.12 18.37
C HIS A 59 -3.55 5.17 18.76
N GLU A 60 -3.81 4.18 19.63
CA GLU A 60 -2.81 3.17 19.97
C GLU A 60 -2.35 2.37 18.74
N TRP A 61 -3.23 2.16 17.76
CA TRP A 61 -2.91 1.41 16.53
C TRP A 61 -1.84 2.08 15.66
N MET A 62 -1.66 3.38 15.82
CA MET A 62 -0.67 4.17 15.06
C MET A 62 0.39 4.82 15.97
N SER A 63 0.46 4.43 17.24
CA SER A 63 1.37 5.02 18.24
C SER A 63 2.85 4.68 18.01
N SER A 64 3.14 3.65 17.23
CA SER A 64 4.50 3.24 16.86
C SER A 64 4.49 2.42 15.57
N TYR A 65 5.65 2.22 14.96
CA TYR A 65 5.81 1.33 13.81
C TYR A 65 5.30 -0.11 14.10
N ALA A 66 5.58 -0.63 15.31
CA ALA A 66 5.13 -1.96 15.70
C ALA A 66 3.59 -2.04 15.80
N MET A 67 2.95 -1.03 16.39
CA MET A 67 1.49 -0.98 16.51
C MET A 67 0.81 -0.77 15.17
N TYR A 68 1.41 -0.02 14.27
CA TYR A 68 0.93 0.15 12.90
C TYR A 68 0.95 -1.17 12.11
N ASN A 69 2.03 -1.96 12.23
CA ASN A 69 2.09 -3.30 11.64
C ASN A 69 1.02 -4.21 12.26
N GLU A 70 0.85 -4.18 13.59
CA GLU A 70 -0.19 -4.95 14.27
C GLU A 70 -1.59 -4.55 13.82
N MET A 71 -1.90 -3.24 13.70
CA MET A 71 -3.16 -2.75 13.15
C MET A 71 -3.44 -3.37 11.78
N SER A 72 -2.46 -3.36 10.90
CA SER A 72 -2.57 -3.89 9.53
C SER A 72 -2.78 -5.42 9.47
N CYS A 73 -2.61 -6.12 10.61
CA CYS A 73 -2.93 -7.55 10.77
C CYS A 73 -4.22 -7.80 11.56
N LYS A 74 -4.94 -6.75 11.99
CA LYS A 74 -6.21 -6.90 12.71
C LYS A 74 -7.38 -7.09 11.74
N ARG A 75 -8.29 -7.99 12.11
CA ARG A 75 -9.54 -8.19 11.38
C ARG A 75 -10.38 -6.91 11.36
N GLU A 76 -10.45 -6.22 12.51
CA GLU A 76 -11.20 -4.98 12.71
C GLU A 76 -10.75 -3.86 11.76
N PHE A 77 -9.51 -3.86 11.36
CA PHE A 77 -9.02 -2.92 10.35
C PHE A 77 -9.65 -3.17 8.98
N TYR A 78 -9.73 -4.43 8.55
CA TYR A 78 -10.34 -4.77 7.25
C TYR A 78 -11.86 -4.72 7.26
N GLU A 79 -12.50 -4.85 8.42
CA GLU A 79 -13.94 -4.68 8.58
C GLU A 79 -14.42 -3.25 8.24
N LEU A 80 -13.53 -2.25 8.32
CA LEU A 80 -13.80 -0.87 7.88
C LEU A 80 -14.02 -0.76 6.35
N PHE A 81 -13.67 -1.80 5.59
CA PHE A 81 -13.65 -1.77 4.12
C PHE A 81 -14.49 -2.88 3.47
N THR A 82 -15.45 -3.46 4.18
CA THR A 82 -16.28 -4.58 3.69
C THR A 82 -17.15 -4.25 2.48
N ASP A 83 -17.39 -2.96 2.21
CA ASP A 83 -18.11 -2.50 1.03
C ASP A 83 -17.26 -2.52 -0.26
N TYR A 84 -15.99 -2.92 -0.17
CA TYR A 84 -15.02 -2.96 -1.27
C TYR A 84 -14.50 -4.37 -1.50
N ASP A 85 -14.24 -4.70 -2.76
CA ASP A 85 -13.57 -5.94 -3.15
C ASP A 85 -12.06 -5.88 -2.82
N TYR A 86 -11.46 -4.68 -3.01
CA TYR A 86 -10.05 -4.40 -2.78
C TYR A 86 -9.84 -3.07 -2.04
N ILE A 87 -8.75 -2.97 -1.32
CA ILE A 87 -8.16 -1.70 -0.88
C ILE A 87 -6.80 -1.52 -1.54
N LEU A 88 -6.51 -0.31 -2.04
CA LEU A 88 -5.16 0.14 -2.35
C LEU A 88 -4.62 0.88 -1.13
N LYS A 89 -3.68 0.27 -0.40
CA LYS A 89 -2.91 0.99 0.61
C LYS A 89 -1.84 1.80 -0.10
N CYS A 90 -1.85 3.12 0.10
CA CYS A 90 -0.91 4.08 -0.49
C CYS A 90 -0.35 4.95 0.63
N GLU A 91 0.83 4.59 1.15
CA GLU A 91 1.50 5.37 2.20
C GLU A 91 2.02 6.70 1.65
N THR A 92 2.25 7.67 2.53
CA THR A 92 2.60 9.04 2.12
C THR A 92 4.02 9.18 1.55
N ASP A 93 4.80 8.11 1.53
CA ASP A 93 6.07 8.00 0.80
C ASP A 93 5.97 7.08 -0.45
N ALA A 94 4.75 6.82 -0.91
CA ALA A 94 4.49 6.20 -2.20
C ALA A 94 4.31 7.25 -3.32
N TRP A 95 4.53 6.84 -4.55
CA TRP A 95 4.28 7.65 -5.74
C TRP A 95 3.53 6.84 -6.78
N VAL A 96 2.46 7.39 -7.33
CA VAL A 96 1.64 6.74 -8.35
C VAL A 96 1.62 7.57 -9.63
N PHE A 97 1.77 6.92 -10.78
CA PHE A 97 1.78 7.59 -12.08
C PHE A 97 0.40 7.63 -12.71
N GLU A 98 -0.32 6.52 -12.67
CA GLU A 98 -1.62 6.36 -13.32
C GLU A 98 -2.51 5.34 -12.59
N ASP A 99 -3.82 5.44 -12.79
CA ASP A 99 -4.79 4.48 -12.25
C ASP A 99 -4.90 3.26 -13.18
N ARG A 100 -4.25 2.16 -12.79
CA ARG A 100 -4.36 0.84 -13.44
C ARG A 100 -5.07 -0.19 -12.55
N LEU A 101 -5.83 0.25 -11.55
CA LEU A 101 -6.43 -0.66 -10.56
C LEU A 101 -7.40 -1.67 -11.19
N ASP A 102 -8.21 -1.27 -12.18
CA ASP A 102 -9.13 -2.20 -12.83
C ASP A 102 -8.40 -3.33 -13.55
N TYR A 103 -7.25 -3.05 -14.17
CA TYR A 103 -6.39 -4.08 -14.76
C TYR A 103 -5.88 -5.06 -13.70
N PHE A 104 -5.27 -4.57 -12.62
CA PHE A 104 -4.72 -5.45 -11.59
C PHE A 104 -5.79 -6.25 -10.87
N MET A 105 -6.92 -5.65 -10.51
CA MET A 105 -8.06 -6.36 -9.93
C MET A 105 -8.58 -7.46 -10.87
N GLY A 106 -8.59 -7.20 -12.18
CA GLY A 106 -8.99 -8.16 -13.20
C GLY A 106 -8.13 -9.42 -13.27
N LEU A 107 -6.86 -9.36 -12.82
CA LEU A 107 -5.97 -10.52 -12.72
C LEU A 107 -6.32 -11.45 -11.55
N GLY A 108 -7.06 -10.97 -10.54
CA GLY A 108 -7.66 -11.79 -9.48
C GLY A 108 -6.75 -12.25 -8.35
N TYR A 109 -5.51 -11.74 -8.26
CA TYR A 109 -4.62 -12.06 -7.13
C TYR A 109 -5.12 -11.39 -5.83
N ASP A 110 -4.72 -11.96 -4.69
CA ASP A 110 -5.14 -11.48 -3.36
C ASP A 110 -4.27 -10.32 -2.86
N TRP A 111 -3.01 -10.25 -3.35
CA TRP A 111 -2.03 -9.25 -2.95
C TRP A 111 -1.14 -8.83 -4.12
N TYR A 112 -0.96 -7.52 -4.26
CA TYR A 112 0.01 -6.88 -5.15
C TYR A 112 0.86 -5.93 -4.31
N GLY A 113 2.17 -5.96 -4.49
CA GLY A 113 3.13 -5.08 -3.82
C GLY A 113 4.48 -5.18 -4.53
N ALA A 114 5.46 -4.39 -4.10
CA ALA A 114 6.79 -4.45 -4.67
C ALA A 114 7.50 -5.76 -4.30
N PRO A 115 8.35 -6.29 -5.18
CA PRO A 115 9.17 -7.47 -4.88
C PRO A 115 10.33 -7.12 -3.95
N TRP A 116 10.74 -8.11 -3.15
CA TRP A 116 11.89 -8.01 -2.25
C TRP A 116 13.09 -8.78 -2.79
N PRO A 117 14.14 -8.12 -3.29
CA PRO A 117 15.33 -8.79 -3.82
C PRO A 117 16.08 -9.62 -2.76
N HIS A 118 15.97 -9.23 -1.49
CA HIS A 118 16.60 -9.92 -0.36
C HIS A 118 15.79 -11.13 0.16
N HIS A 119 14.57 -11.34 -0.35
CA HIS A 119 13.74 -12.53 -0.10
C HIS A 119 13.50 -13.35 -1.38
N GLY A 120 14.51 -13.45 -2.25
CA GLY A 120 14.42 -14.25 -3.48
C GLY A 120 13.37 -13.73 -4.48
N ASN A 121 13.15 -12.43 -4.51
CA ASN A 121 12.12 -11.76 -5.30
C ASN A 121 10.67 -12.13 -4.91
N ALA A 122 10.44 -12.60 -3.69
CA ALA A 122 9.09 -12.74 -3.18
C ALA A 122 8.37 -11.38 -3.22
N VAL A 123 7.09 -11.40 -3.54
CA VAL A 123 6.25 -10.21 -3.65
C VAL A 123 5.54 -9.96 -2.34
N GLY A 124 5.52 -8.71 -1.88
CA GLY A 124 4.82 -8.45 -0.63
C GLY A 124 4.81 -7.02 -0.13
N ASN A 125 5.81 -6.18 -0.41
CA ASN A 125 5.88 -4.84 0.20
C ASN A 125 4.53 -4.14 0.32
N SER A 126 4.29 -3.51 1.48
CA SER A 126 2.95 -3.06 1.87
C SER A 126 2.65 -1.58 1.61
N GLY A 127 3.67 -0.73 1.49
CA GLY A 127 3.45 0.72 1.46
C GLY A 127 2.76 1.24 0.20
N LEU A 128 2.91 0.53 -0.93
CA LEU A 128 2.01 0.62 -2.07
C LEU A 128 1.55 -0.79 -2.41
N SER A 129 0.37 -1.19 -1.93
CA SER A 129 -0.14 -2.55 -2.09
C SER A 129 -1.64 -2.58 -2.34
N LEU A 130 -2.06 -3.44 -3.28
CA LEU A 130 -3.47 -3.71 -3.54
C LEU A 130 -3.84 -5.05 -2.90
N ARG A 131 -4.85 -5.05 -2.03
CA ARG A 131 -5.21 -6.17 -1.16
C ARG A 131 -6.68 -6.52 -1.34
N LYS A 132 -6.98 -7.79 -1.54
CA LYS A 132 -8.35 -8.32 -1.61
C LYS A 132 -8.94 -8.39 -0.21
N VAL A 133 -9.97 -7.60 0.06
CA VAL A 133 -10.55 -7.43 1.41
C VAL A 133 -11.03 -8.76 1.97
N SER A 134 -11.75 -9.57 1.19
CA SER A 134 -12.25 -10.87 1.63
C SER A 134 -11.14 -11.84 2.08
N LYS A 135 -9.98 -11.82 1.40
CA LYS A 135 -8.83 -12.66 1.75
C LYS A 135 -8.14 -12.15 3.03
N MET A 136 -8.02 -10.84 3.21
CA MET A 136 -7.48 -10.27 4.43
C MET A 136 -8.36 -10.61 5.63
N LEU A 137 -9.67 -10.50 5.49
CA LEU A 137 -10.64 -10.91 6.53
C LEU A 137 -10.56 -12.40 6.85
N GLU A 138 -10.39 -13.27 5.84
CA GLU A 138 -10.21 -14.71 6.01
C GLU A 138 -8.96 -15.02 6.85
N LEU A 139 -7.80 -14.47 6.46
CA LEU A 139 -6.53 -14.74 7.11
C LEU A 139 -6.48 -14.19 8.54
N THR A 140 -6.97 -12.98 8.77
CA THR A 140 -7.00 -12.35 10.10
C THR A 140 -8.05 -12.96 11.04
N ALA A 141 -9.07 -13.63 10.50
CA ALA A 141 -9.99 -14.44 11.30
C ALA A 141 -9.39 -15.79 11.70
N LYS A 142 -8.58 -16.38 10.80
CA LYS A 142 -7.98 -17.71 11.00
C LYS A 142 -6.73 -17.67 11.88
N TYR A 143 -5.93 -16.60 11.77
CA TYR A 143 -4.64 -16.48 12.42
C TYR A 143 -4.56 -15.21 13.26
N GLN A 144 -4.04 -15.35 14.46
CA GLN A 144 -3.68 -14.22 15.31
C GLN A 144 -2.26 -13.78 14.99
N TYR A 145 -2.09 -12.50 14.61
CA TYR A 145 -0.76 -11.94 14.42
C TYR A 145 0.05 -11.95 15.73
N ARG A 146 1.29 -12.39 15.63
CA ARG A 146 2.32 -12.25 16.66
C ARG A 146 3.57 -11.71 15.98
N ARG A 147 4.20 -10.73 16.58
CA ARG A 147 5.40 -10.11 16.03
C ARG A 147 6.55 -11.10 15.78
N SER A 148 6.63 -12.16 16.57
CA SER A 148 7.61 -13.26 16.40
C SER A 148 7.41 -14.11 15.15
N ASP A 149 6.22 -14.08 14.56
CA ASP A 149 5.82 -14.97 13.46
C ASP A 149 6.14 -14.37 12.09
N SER A 150 6.73 -13.17 12.05
CA SER A 150 7.08 -12.47 10.83
C SER A 150 8.49 -11.88 10.90
N PHE A 151 9.12 -11.69 9.74
CA PHE A 151 10.44 -11.09 9.67
C PHE A 151 10.38 -9.62 10.15
N LEU A 152 11.16 -9.28 11.16
CA LEU A 152 11.19 -7.98 11.84
C LEU A 152 9.84 -7.49 12.42
N GLY A 153 8.83 -8.36 12.50
CA GLY A 153 7.50 -7.98 12.96
C GLY A 153 6.71 -7.15 11.93
N ASN A 154 7.01 -7.28 10.64
CA ASN A 154 6.31 -6.55 9.58
C ASN A 154 5.07 -7.31 9.13
N GLU A 155 3.96 -6.60 8.94
CA GLU A 155 2.68 -7.19 8.54
C GLU A 155 2.74 -7.79 7.13
N ASP A 156 3.48 -7.17 6.23
CA ASP A 156 3.63 -7.64 4.86
C ASP A 156 4.38 -8.98 4.79
N THR A 157 5.42 -9.16 5.61
CA THR A 157 6.10 -10.47 5.71
C THR A 157 5.24 -11.51 6.41
N TRP A 158 4.37 -11.10 7.34
CA TRP A 158 3.40 -12.01 7.95
C TRP A 158 2.40 -12.53 6.92
N PHE A 159 1.82 -11.67 6.10
CA PHE A 159 0.92 -12.10 5.02
C PHE A 159 1.65 -12.87 3.93
N CYS A 160 2.72 -12.31 3.37
CA CYS A 160 3.28 -12.76 2.09
C CYS A 160 4.38 -13.82 2.24
N LEU A 161 4.99 -13.98 3.41
CA LEU A 161 5.99 -15.04 3.65
C LEU A 161 5.46 -16.10 4.61
N THR A 162 4.90 -15.71 5.77
CA THR A 162 4.42 -16.68 6.76
C THR A 162 3.17 -17.40 6.25
N HIS A 163 2.23 -16.71 5.63
CA HIS A 163 0.99 -17.28 5.09
C HIS A 163 0.98 -17.45 3.56
N ARG A 164 2.16 -17.50 2.92
CA ARG A 164 2.32 -17.59 1.46
C ARG A 164 1.56 -18.75 0.79
N ASN A 165 1.29 -19.83 1.50
CA ASN A 165 0.58 -20.98 0.96
C ASN A 165 -0.95 -20.76 0.91
N GLU A 166 -1.45 -19.73 1.56
CA GLU A 166 -2.87 -19.39 1.63
C GLU A 166 -3.19 -18.06 0.94
N LEU A 167 -2.18 -17.23 0.72
CA LEU A 167 -2.28 -15.94 0.05
C LEU A 167 -1.80 -16.08 -1.40
N ASN A 168 -2.68 -15.84 -2.36
CA ASN A 168 -2.34 -15.81 -3.78
C ASN A 168 -1.76 -14.42 -4.14
N ALA A 169 -0.48 -14.19 -3.76
CA ALA A 169 0.23 -12.99 -4.18
C ALA A 169 0.56 -13.04 -5.67
N CYS A 170 0.56 -11.88 -6.34
CA CYS A 170 0.88 -11.83 -7.77
C CYS A 170 2.34 -12.26 -8.04
N PRO A 171 2.64 -12.82 -9.22
CA PRO A 171 3.99 -13.21 -9.57
C PRO A 171 4.89 -12.00 -9.87
N LEU A 172 6.20 -12.22 -9.89
CA LEU A 172 7.21 -11.17 -10.05
C LEU A 172 7.00 -10.27 -11.27
N GLU A 173 6.69 -10.86 -12.42
CA GLU A 173 6.45 -10.15 -13.68
C GLU A 173 5.23 -9.22 -13.63
N VAL A 174 4.27 -9.50 -12.78
CA VAL A 174 3.13 -8.62 -12.51
C VAL A 174 3.51 -7.56 -11.47
N ALA A 175 4.19 -7.98 -10.40
CA ALA A 175 4.58 -7.11 -9.30
C ALA A 175 5.46 -5.94 -9.74
N VAL A 176 6.44 -6.17 -10.62
CA VAL A 176 7.34 -5.12 -11.12
C VAL A 176 6.63 -4.06 -11.96
N ASN A 177 5.48 -4.38 -12.55
CA ASN A 177 4.63 -3.44 -13.28
C ASN A 177 3.59 -2.75 -12.35
N PHE A 178 3.39 -3.29 -11.14
CA PHE A 178 2.53 -2.69 -10.12
C PHE A 178 3.32 -1.70 -9.26
N SER A 179 4.36 -2.15 -8.56
CA SER A 179 5.13 -1.29 -7.66
C SER A 179 6.60 -1.71 -7.56
N LEU A 180 7.50 -0.73 -7.38
CA LEU A 180 8.90 -0.96 -7.05
C LEU A 180 9.28 -0.15 -5.79
N GLU A 181 10.25 -0.68 -5.01
CA GLU A 181 10.77 -0.04 -3.80
C GLU A 181 12.30 -0.11 -3.74
N CYS A 182 12.84 -1.28 -3.40
CA CYS A 182 14.27 -1.48 -3.20
C CYS A 182 14.98 -1.84 -4.50
N ARG A 183 16.22 -1.32 -4.68
CA ARG A 183 17.07 -1.65 -5.82
C ARG A 183 16.36 -1.53 -7.18
N ILE A 184 15.59 -0.46 -7.34
CA ILE A 184 14.75 -0.18 -8.51
C ILE A 184 15.44 -0.46 -9.86
N PRO A 185 16.73 -0.08 -10.08
CA PRO A 185 17.40 -0.33 -11.36
C PRO A 185 17.50 -1.82 -11.75
N ILE A 186 17.53 -2.75 -10.78
CA ILE A 186 17.60 -4.19 -11.06
C ILE A 186 16.34 -4.67 -11.77
N TYR A 187 15.19 -4.10 -11.42
CA TYR A 187 13.89 -4.49 -11.98
C TYR A 187 13.53 -3.74 -13.27
N LYS A 188 14.25 -2.66 -13.61
CA LYS A 188 13.97 -1.85 -14.79
C LYS A 188 13.80 -2.67 -16.08
N PRO A 189 14.68 -3.69 -16.38
CA PRO A 189 14.54 -4.49 -17.61
C PRO A 189 13.26 -5.36 -17.65
N MET A 190 12.60 -5.56 -16.51
CA MET A 190 11.39 -6.38 -16.40
C MET A 190 10.10 -5.54 -16.46
N VAL A 191 10.21 -4.22 -16.36
CA VAL A 191 9.07 -3.30 -16.42
C VAL A 191 8.75 -2.98 -17.87
N ASN A 192 7.48 -3.08 -18.27
CA ASN A 192 7.09 -2.86 -19.66
C ASN A 192 7.36 -1.42 -20.14
N ASP A 193 7.07 -0.42 -19.32
CA ASP A 193 7.38 1.00 -19.57
C ASP A 193 7.68 1.71 -18.25
N ILE A 194 6.64 1.98 -17.43
CA ILE A 194 6.73 2.46 -16.06
C ILE A 194 5.88 1.56 -15.16
N PRO A 195 6.25 1.35 -13.88
CA PRO A 195 5.35 0.69 -12.93
C PRO A 195 4.13 1.58 -12.68
N MET A 196 3.05 1.05 -12.11
CA MET A 196 1.94 1.90 -11.64
C MET A 196 2.42 2.89 -10.58
N GLY A 197 3.38 2.49 -9.75
CA GLY A 197 3.96 3.38 -8.76
C GLY A 197 5.23 2.88 -8.09
N PHE A 198 5.66 3.64 -7.11
CA PHE A 198 6.82 3.38 -6.26
C PHE A 198 6.44 3.49 -4.79
N HIS A 199 7.24 2.88 -3.93
CA HIS A 199 7.20 3.09 -2.49
C HIS A 199 8.61 3.32 -1.93
N GLY A 200 8.68 4.03 -0.77
CA GLY A 200 9.87 4.19 0.02
C GLY A 200 10.86 5.24 -0.49
N LYS A 201 11.74 5.65 0.40
CA LYS A 201 12.65 6.81 0.20
C LYS A 201 13.64 6.63 -0.95
N GLU A 202 14.04 5.40 -1.27
CA GLU A 202 14.93 5.14 -2.42
C GLU A 202 14.29 5.54 -3.75
N SER A 203 12.97 5.57 -3.81
CA SER A 203 12.20 5.91 -5.01
C SER A 203 12.09 7.40 -5.30
N PHE A 204 12.35 8.28 -4.30
CA PHE A 204 12.10 9.73 -4.42
C PHE A 204 12.81 10.40 -5.60
N ILE A 205 13.97 9.88 -5.99
CA ILE A 205 14.73 10.39 -7.14
C ILE A 205 14.03 10.15 -8.48
N TYR A 206 13.09 9.19 -8.53
CA TYR A 206 12.32 8.82 -9.73
C TYR A 206 10.95 9.52 -9.79
N TRP A 207 10.57 10.28 -8.76
CA TRP A 207 9.29 10.95 -8.71
C TRP A 207 9.23 12.12 -9.70
N ASP A 208 8.35 11.99 -10.68
CA ASP A 208 7.98 13.02 -11.65
C ASP A 208 6.55 12.78 -12.15
N SER A 209 6.08 13.62 -13.06
CA SER A 209 4.69 13.56 -13.52
C SER A 209 4.44 12.53 -14.61
N ASP A 210 5.46 12.07 -15.32
CA ASP A 210 5.35 11.28 -16.55
C ASP A 210 6.24 10.02 -16.60
N GLY A 211 7.02 9.74 -15.55
CA GLY A 211 7.93 8.59 -15.48
C GLY A 211 9.23 8.76 -16.26
N SER A 212 9.54 9.96 -16.76
CA SER A 212 10.75 10.21 -17.56
C SER A 212 12.03 9.90 -16.79
N LYS A 213 12.08 10.23 -15.50
CA LYS A 213 13.24 9.90 -14.64
C LYS A 213 13.49 8.40 -14.53
N PHE A 214 12.43 7.60 -14.45
CA PHE A 214 12.56 6.15 -14.42
C PHE A 214 12.95 5.57 -15.80
N ARG A 215 12.38 6.10 -16.90
CA ARG A 215 12.73 5.63 -18.25
C ARG A 215 14.20 5.85 -18.58
N ASN A 216 14.82 6.86 -17.98
CA ASN A 216 16.20 7.29 -18.26
C ASN A 216 17.29 6.61 -17.39
N ILE A 217 16.95 5.59 -16.60
CA ILE A 217 17.94 4.79 -15.84
C ILE A 217 18.31 3.48 -16.54
#